data_dda70122610a61f2ea6093c9db81e7b5
#
_entry.id   dda70122610a61f2ea6093c9db81e7b5
#
_cell.length_a   1.000
_cell.length_b   1.000
_cell.length_c   1.000
_cell.angle_alpha   90.00
_cell.angle_beta   90.00
_cell.angle_gamma   90.00
#
_symmetry.space_group_name_H-M   'P 1'
#
loop_
_entity.id
_entity.type
_entity.pdbx_description
1 polymer ?
#
loop_
_entity_poly.entity_id
_entity_poly.type
_entity_poly.pdbx_seq_one_letter_code
_entity_poly.pdbx_strand_id
1 'polypeptide(L)' 'MVPAIALTIGGSDSGGGAGIQADLKTFLALQVHGCSAITCVTAQNTCGVNRVDALPPEGLSAQIDAVLSDLPVAALKTGI' A
#
# COMPACT_ATOMS: atom_id res chain seq x y z
N MET A 1 -15.64 -18.08 7.58
CA MET A 1 -14.17 -17.95 7.67
C MET A 1 -13.78 -16.50 7.42
N VAL A 2 -12.97 -15.95 8.29
CA VAL A 2 -12.47 -14.58 8.11
C VAL A 2 -11.27 -14.63 7.17
N PRO A 3 -11.22 -13.83 6.10
CA PRO A 3 -10.06 -13.82 5.21
C PRO A 3 -8.82 -13.33 5.94
N ALA A 4 -7.66 -13.78 5.51
CA ALA A 4 -6.38 -13.24 5.97
C ALA A 4 -6.29 -11.76 5.59
N ILE A 5 -5.60 -10.99 6.42
CA ILE A 5 -5.39 -9.55 6.20
C ILE A 5 -3.90 -9.30 6.04
N ALA A 6 -3.53 -8.58 5.00
CA ALA A 6 -2.15 -8.18 4.73
C ALA A 6 -2.07 -6.66 4.56
N LEU A 7 -0.98 -6.09 5.02
CA LEU A 7 -0.68 -4.67 4.88
C LEU A 7 0.50 -4.49 3.93
N THR A 8 0.31 -3.69 2.88
CA THR A 8 1.42 -3.24 2.04
C THR A 8 1.84 -1.83 2.43
N ILE A 9 3.13 -1.61 2.55
CA ILE A 9 3.75 -0.31 2.85
C ILE A 9 4.60 0.07 1.64
N GLY A 10 4.20 1.09 0.92
CA GLY A 10 4.91 1.46 -0.29
C GLY A 10 4.35 2.71 -0.95
N GLY A 11 4.88 3.02 -2.11
CA GLY A 11 4.45 4.16 -2.90
C GLY A 11 3.17 3.90 -3.68
N SER A 12 2.46 4.98 -3.97
CA SER A 12 1.27 4.96 -4.82
C SER A 12 1.66 5.19 -6.27
N ASP A 13 1.27 4.27 -7.16
CA ASP A 13 1.38 4.44 -8.61
C ASP A 13 0.05 4.92 -9.17
N SER A 14 0.01 6.15 -9.66
CA SER A 14 -1.21 6.72 -10.25
C SER A 14 -1.69 5.95 -11.48
N GLY A 15 -0.77 5.26 -12.18
CA GLY A 15 -1.11 4.41 -13.33
C GLY A 15 -1.67 3.05 -12.96
N GLY A 16 -1.52 2.63 -11.70
CA GLY A 16 -2.13 1.41 -11.17
C GLY A 16 -1.38 0.11 -11.47
N GLY A 17 -0.26 0.16 -12.20
CA GLY A 17 0.48 -1.03 -12.62
C GLY A 17 1.56 -1.49 -11.66
N ALA A 18 1.91 -0.67 -10.68
CA ALA A 18 2.96 -0.93 -9.70
C ALA A 18 2.54 -0.40 -8.33
N GLY A 19 3.47 -0.33 -7.39
CA GLY A 19 3.24 0.23 -6.08
C GLY A 19 2.17 -0.51 -5.28
N ILE A 20 1.51 0.20 -4.38
CA ILE A 20 0.46 -0.39 -3.54
C ILE A 20 -0.72 -0.88 -4.36
N GLN A 21 -1.01 -0.26 -5.48
CA GLN A 21 -2.12 -0.68 -6.34
C GLN A 21 -1.92 -2.09 -6.87
N ALA A 22 -0.71 -2.42 -7.33
CA ALA A 22 -0.38 -3.78 -7.78
C ALA A 22 -0.49 -4.79 -6.62
N ASP A 23 -0.03 -4.41 -5.44
CA ASP A 23 -0.10 -5.26 -4.25
C ASP A 23 -1.55 -5.55 -3.84
N LEU A 24 -2.39 -4.52 -3.83
CA LEU A 24 -3.80 -4.67 -3.45
C LEU A 24 -4.55 -5.57 -4.45
N LYS A 25 -4.26 -5.43 -5.74
CA LYS A 25 -4.84 -6.31 -6.77
C LYS A 25 -4.42 -7.76 -6.57
N THR A 26 -3.16 -7.98 -6.24
CA THR A 26 -2.62 -9.32 -5.98
C THR A 26 -3.26 -9.93 -4.74
N PHE A 27 -3.40 -9.16 -3.66
CA PHE A 27 -4.08 -9.62 -2.45
C PHE A 27 -5.51 -10.05 -2.76
N LEU A 28 -6.24 -9.22 -3.50
CA LEU A 28 -7.61 -9.54 -3.89
C LEU A 28 -7.68 -10.84 -4.70
N ALA A 29 -6.77 -11.02 -5.65
CA ALA A 29 -6.71 -12.25 -6.46
C ALA A 29 -6.46 -13.51 -5.62
N LEU A 30 -5.77 -13.35 -4.48
CA LEU A 30 -5.48 -14.43 -3.53
C LEU A 30 -6.53 -14.53 -2.41
N GLN A 31 -7.61 -13.78 -2.49
CA GLN A 31 -8.68 -13.72 -1.47
C GLN A 31 -8.14 -13.24 -0.11
N VAL A 32 -7.18 -12.33 -0.14
CA VAL A 32 -6.62 -11.67 1.03
C VAL A 32 -7.18 -10.25 1.09
N HIS A 33 -7.65 -9.82 2.26
CA HIS A 33 -8.03 -8.42 2.44
C HIS A 33 -6.77 -7.56 2.52
N GLY A 34 -6.62 -6.62 1.59
CA GLY A 34 -5.47 -5.75 1.51
C GLY A 34 -5.69 -4.41 2.20
N CYS A 35 -4.76 -4.04 3.07
CA CYS A 35 -4.65 -2.70 3.63
C CYS A 35 -3.39 -2.04 3.10
N SER A 36 -3.31 -0.73 3.19
CA SER A 36 -2.15 0.00 2.67
C SER A 36 -1.73 1.15 3.58
N ALA A 37 -0.42 1.40 3.59
CA ALA A 37 0.18 2.60 4.15
C ALA A 37 1.09 3.20 3.08
N ILE A 38 0.84 4.44 2.71
CA ILE A 38 1.46 5.09 1.56
C ILE A 38 2.68 5.88 2.01
N THR A 39 3.84 5.60 1.41
CA THR A 39 5.10 6.30 1.69
C THR A 39 5.28 7.54 0.82
N CYS A 40 4.80 7.48 -0.41
CA CYS A 40 4.84 8.60 -1.34
C CYS A 40 3.71 8.48 -2.36
N VAL A 41 3.37 9.60 -2.93
CA VAL A 41 2.41 9.67 -4.05
C VAL A 41 3.20 9.98 -5.31
N THR A 42 2.96 9.23 -6.38
CA THR A 42 3.62 9.49 -7.67
C THR A 42 2.61 9.95 -8.70
N ALA A 43 3.06 10.82 -9.60
CA ALA A 43 2.39 11.07 -10.86
C ALA A 43 3.10 10.20 -11.91
N GLN A 44 2.54 9.05 -12.17
CA GLN A 44 3.18 7.97 -12.92
C GLN A 44 2.20 7.33 -13.90
N ASN A 45 2.72 6.85 -15.00
CA ASN A 45 1.99 6.03 -15.96
C ASN A 45 2.95 4.98 -16.56
N THR A 46 2.54 4.29 -17.62
CA THR A 46 3.37 3.24 -18.25
C THR A 46 4.63 3.80 -18.94
N CYS A 47 4.71 5.10 -19.15
CA CYS A 47 5.86 5.76 -19.81
C CYS A 47 6.92 6.24 -18.81
N GLY A 48 6.57 6.44 -17.56
CA GLY A 48 7.52 6.90 -16.56
C GLY A 48 6.88 7.59 -15.37
N VAL A 49 7.74 8.12 -14.51
CA VAL A 49 7.36 8.86 -13.30
C VAL A 49 7.65 10.34 -13.53
N ASN A 50 6.63 11.19 -13.46
CA ASN A 50 6.75 12.63 -13.70
C ASN A 50 7.00 13.41 -12.41
N ARG A 51 6.49 12.90 -11.28
CA ARG A 51 6.59 13.59 -9.99
C ARG A 51 6.47 12.60 -8.85
N VAL A 52 7.20 12.84 -7.76
CA VAL A 52 7.12 12.06 -6.53
C VAL A 52 6.95 13.03 -5.36
N ASP A 53 5.91 12.82 -4.56
CA ASP A 53 5.66 13.56 -3.33
C ASP A 53 5.74 12.60 -2.15
N ALA A 54 6.82 12.69 -1.38
CA ALA A 54 7.01 11.85 -0.20
C ALA A 54 6.11 12.34 0.94
N LEU A 55 5.50 11.40 1.66
CA LEU A 55 4.80 11.74 2.90
C LEU A 55 5.81 11.87 4.04
N PRO A 56 5.53 12.77 5.01
CA PRO A 56 6.39 12.85 6.20
C PRO A 56 6.29 11.56 7.03
N PRO A 57 7.34 11.21 7.80
CA PRO A 57 7.32 9.98 8.62
C PRO A 57 6.11 9.88 9.54
N GLU A 58 5.64 11.00 10.08
CA GLU A 58 4.46 11.05 10.94
C GLU A 58 3.19 10.61 10.21
N GLY A 59 3.08 10.97 8.93
CA GLY A 59 1.94 10.57 8.11
C GLY A 59 1.94 9.08 7.83
N LEU A 60 3.10 8.49 7.61
CA LEU A 60 3.25 7.05 7.44
C LEU A 60 2.93 6.30 8.72
N SER A 61 3.50 6.75 9.84
CA SER A 61 3.25 6.14 11.16
C SER A 61 1.76 6.15 11.51
N ALA A 62 1.08 7.26 11.24
CA ALA A 62 -0.35 7.39 11.51
C ALA A 62 -1.18 6.37 10.72
N GLN A 63 -0.83 6.12 9.46
CA GLN A 63 -1.51 5.11 8.65
C GLN A 63 -1.30 3.71 9.20
N ILE A 64 -0.07 3.37 9.56
CA ILE A 64 0.27 2.04 10.11
C ILE A 64 -0.47 1.84 11.43
N ASP A 65 -0.45 2.83 12.32
CA ASP A 65 -1.12 2.74 13.61
C ASP A 65 -2.64 2.57 13.45
N ALA A 66 -3.24 3.29 12.51
CA ALA A 66 -4.68 3.19 12.24
C ALA A 66 -5.06 1.77 11.80
N VAL A 67 -4.25 1.15 10.95
CA VAL A 67 -4.51 -0.22 10.47
C VAL A 67 -4.27 -1.23 11.59
N LEU A 68 -3.11 -1.18 12.23
CA LEU A 68 -2.72 -2.20 13.22
C LEU A 68 -3.54 -2.14 14.50
N SER A 69 -4.09 -0.99 14.85
CA SER A 69 -4.93 -0.85 16.05
C SER A 69 -6.35 -1.41 15.88
N ASP A 70 -6.77 -1.63 14.63
CA ASP A 70 -8.14 -2.07 14.32
C ASP A 70 -8.18 -3.47 13.71
N LEU A 71 -7.23 -3.81 12.83
CA LEU A 71 -7.31 -5.02 12.02
C LEU A 71 -6.22 -6.03 12.41
N PRO A 72 -6.57 -7.35 12.48
CA PRO A 72 -5.60 -8.40 12.79
C PRO A 72 -4.74 -8.73 11.57
N VAL A 73 -3.76 -7.90 11.30
CA VAL A 73 -2.85 -8.07 10.15
C VAL A 73 -1.95 -9.29 10.36
N ALA A 74 -2.01 -10.23 9.42
CA ALA A 74 -1.26 -11.48 9.50
C ALA A 74 0.10 -11.39 8.77
N ALA A 75 0.25 -10.48 7.81
CA ALA A 75 1.47 -10.36 7.01
C ALA A 75 1.69 -8.91 6.56
N LEU A 76 2.96 -8.55 6.40
CA LEU A 76 3.39 -7.24 5.91
C LEU A 76 4.21 -7.43 4.64
N LYS A 77 4.04 -6.50 3.69
CA LYS A 77 4.91 -6.37 2.52
C LYS A 77 5.41 -4.94 2.47
N THR A 78 6.72 -4.77 2.31
CA THR A 78 7.30 -3.46 2.09
C THR A 78 7.80 -3.35 0.67
N GLY A 79 7.51 -2.21 0.02
CA GLY A 79 8.01 -1.88 -1.30
C GLY A 79 8.92 -0.65 -1.26
N ILE A 80 9.70 -0.49 -2.29
CA ILE A 80 10.59 0.66 -2.45
C ILE A 80 9.90 1.72 -3.30
#